data_76b51d9751e74ea97dc822a739a04fef
#
_entry.id   76b51d9751e74ea97dc822a739a04fef
#
_cell.length_a   1.000
_cell.length_b   1.000
_cell.length_c   1.000
_cell.angle_alpha   90.00
_cell.angle_beta   90.00
_cell.angle_gamma   90.00
#
_symmetry.space_group_name_H-M   'P 1'
#
loop_
_entity.id
_entity.type
_entity.pdbx_description
1 polymer ?
#
loop_
_entity_poly.entity_id
_entity_poly.type
_entity_poly.pdbx_seq_one_letter_code
_entity_poly.pdbx_strand_id
1 'polypeptide(L)'
;MYIERFPKIEDKIEAGKVLVIYGARQVGKSSLVKNYIEKLKLNRSNEKQAFFNGEDVNVQAIFSSMNLKTLNEAVGDVSLVIIDEAQVVRNIGISLKLLVDTKPELKIIVTGSSSFELSGQIGEPLVGRMNIINLFPLWEKEVKDASLYDYITDLDFALRFGRYPAVFKEPVVEKKKEIVTNIVNGYLLRDILAFDRLKNSKLILDILKLLAYQIGNEVSIHEIATKLSIN
;
A
#
# COMPACT_ATOMS: atom_id res chain seq x y z
N MET A 1 13.02 -8.39 -12.89
CA MET A 1 12.97 -9.52 -11.95
C MET A 1 11.97 -9.17 -10.86
N TYR A 2 10.98 -10.03 -10.58
CA TYR A 2 10.03 -9.88 -9.47
C TYR A 2 10.70 -10.36 -8.17
N ILE A 3 10.48 -9.64 -7.07
CA ILE A 3 10.90 -10.07 -5.74
C ILE A 3 9.68 -10.65 -5.04
N GLU A 4 9.76 -11.89 -4.58
CA GLU A 4 8.64 -12.51 -3.87
C GLU A 4 8.35 -11.77 -2.58
N ARG A 5 7.06 -11.51 -2.32
CA ARG A 5 6.61 -10.69 -1.19
C ARG A 5 5.86 -11.52 -0.17
N PHE A 6 5.98 -11.10 1.09
CA PHE A 6 5.23 -11.66 2.21
C PHE A 6 4.43 -10.56 2.94
N PRO A 7 3.21 -10.86 3.43
CA PRO A 7 2.45 -12.11 3.19
C PRO A 7 1.97 -12.24 1.74
N LYS A 8 1.66 -13.47 1.31
CA LYS A 8 1.13 -13.75 -0.03
C LYS A 8 -0.38 -13.42 -0.08
N ILE A 9 -0.87 -13.03 -1.26
CA ILE A 9 -2.30 -12.80 -1.48
C ILE A 9 -3.09 -14.08 -1.25
N GLU A 10 -2.55 -15.22 -1.72
CA GLU A 10 -3.15 -16.54 -1.62
C GLU A 10 -3.49 -16.93 -0.18
N ASP A 11 -2.72 -16.46 0.80
CA ASP A 11 -2.89 -16.78 2.22
C ASP A 11 -4.00 -15.96 2.90
N LYS A 12 -4.50 -14.90 2.23
CA LYS A 12 -5.40 -13.92 2.83
C LYS A 12 -6.68 -13.66 2.05
N ILE A 13 -6.73 -14.07 0.78
CA ILE A 13 -7.90 -13.88 -0.06
C ILE A 13 -8.95 -14.93 0.24
N GLU A 14 -10.19 -14.49 0.47
CA GLU A 14 -11.33 -15.35 0.78
C GLU A 14 -12.55 -14.88 -0.02
N ALA A 15 -13.41 -15.81 -0.44
CA ALA A 15 -14.71 -15.49 -1.02
C ALA A 15 -15.62 -14.80 0.01
N GLY A 16 -16.42 -13.84 -0.41
CA GLY A 16 -17.30 -13.05 0.46
C GLY A 16 -16.56 -12.06 1.36
N LYS A 17 -15.26 -11.86 1.15
CA LYS A 17 -14.46 -10.88 1.87
C LYS A 17 -13.64 -9.98 0.94
N VAL A 18 -13.30 -8.81 1.45
CA VAL A 18 -12.41 -7.86 0.79
C VAL A 18 -11.00 -8.03 1.34
N LEU A 19 -10.04 -8.34 0.49
CA LEU A 19 -8.62 -8.26 0.84
C LEU A 19 -8.12 -6.84 0.61
N VAL A 20 -7.73 -6.17 1.67
CA VAL A 20 -7.19 -4.80 1.62
C VAL A 20 -5.67 -4.85 1.72
N ILE A 21 -4.99 -4.29 0.71
CA ILE A 21 -3.52 -4.20 0.69
C ILE A 21 -3.12 -2.76 0.94
N TYR A 22 -2.69 -2.49 2.17
CA TYR A 22 -2.13 -1.20 2.56
C TYR A 22 -0.63 -1.14 2.36
N GLY A 23 -0.11 0.03 2.16
CA GLY A 23 1.32 0.28 2.13
C GLY A 23 1.68 1.60 1.50
N ALA A 24 2.87 2.11 1.80
CA ALA A 24 3.38 3.34 1.23
C ALA A 24 3.39 3.31 -0.31
N ARG A 25 3.43 4.48 -0.95
CA ARG A 25 3.62 4.56 -2.41
C ARG A 25 4.92 3.90 -2.81
N GLN A 26 4.96 3.29 -4.00
CA GLN A 26 6.12 2.59 -4.56
C GLN A 26 6.64 1.38 -3.75
N VAL A 27 5.93 0.93 -2.72
CA VAL A 27 6.30 -0.27 -1.95
C VAL A 27 6.05 -1.58 -2.72
N GLY A 28 5.30 -1.51 -3.83
CA GLY A 28 5.07 -2.65 -4.72
C GLY A 28 3.68 -3.28 -4.64
N LYS A 29 2.65 -2.58 -4.14
CA LYS A 29 1.26 -3.08 -4.07
C LYS A 29 0.73 -3.58 -5.41
N SER A 30 0.73 -2.71 -6.42
CA SER A 30 0.26 -3.07 -7.78
C SER A 30 1.11 -4.18 -8.41
N SER A 31 2.42 -4.26 -8.09
CA SER A 31 3.28 -5.35 -8.55
C SER A 31 2.91 -6.69 -7.89
N LEU A 32 2.55 -6.67 -6.60
CA LEU A 32 2.08 -7.86 -5.87
C LEU A 32 0.78 -8.39 -6.49
N VAL A 33 -0.18 -7.51 -6.77
CA VAL A 33 -1.46 -7.87 -7.42
C VAL A 33 -1.24 -8.39 -8.83
N LYS A 34 -0.41 -7.72 -9.64
CA LYS A 34 -0.08 -8.19 -11.00
C LYS A 34 0.56 -9.58 -10.99
N ASN A 35 1.50 -9.83 -10.09
CA ASN A 35 2.11 -11.16 -9.96
C ASN A 35 1.08 -12.23 -9.57
N TYR A 36 0.15 -11.91 -8.68
CA TYR A 36 -0.95 -12.81 -8.33
C TYR A 36 -1.82 -13.16 -9.55
N ILE A 37 -2.21 -12.15 -10.34
CA ILE A 37 -2.96 -12.35 -11.59
C ILE A 37 -2.19 -13.22 -12.58
N GLU A 38 -0.90 -12.99 -12.74
CA GLU A 38 -0.04 -13.80 -13.62
C GLU A 38 0.02 -15.27 -13.17
N LYS A 39 0.15 -15.51 -11.87
CA LYS A 39 0.10 -16.86 -11.30
C LYS A 39 -1.23 -17.57 -11.56
N LEU A 40 -2.37 -16.86 -11.41
CA LEU A 40 -3.69 -17.40 -11.73
C LEU A 40 -3.77 -17.85 -13.20
N LYS A 41 -3.27 -17.03 -14.12
CA LYS A 41 -3.24 -17.37 -15.57
C LYS A 41 -2.34 -18.59 -15.85
N LEU A 42 -1.18 -18.65 -15.25
CA LEU A 42 -0.24 -19.79 -15.41
C LEU A 42 -0.82 -21.09 -14.90
N ASN A 43 -1.54 -21.04 -13.79
CA ASN A 43 -2.19 -22.22 -13.19
C ASN A 43 -3.49 -22.61 -13.92
N ARG A 44 -3.79 -22.02 -15.10
CA ARG A 44 -5.01 -22.26 -15.90
C ARG A 44 -6.29 -22.09 -15.07
N SER A 45 -6.27 -21.20 -14.10
CA SER A 45 -7.48 -20.85 -13.34
C SER A 45 -8.51 -20.23 -14.30
N ASN A 46 -9.73 -20.78 -14.28
CA ASN A 46 -10.86 -20.22 -15.03
C ASN A 46 -11.48 -19.00 -14.34
N GLU A 47 -10.78 -18.42 -13.37
CA GLU A 47 -11.25 -17.28 -12.60
C GLU A 47 -11.41 -16.05 -13.49
N LYS A 48 -12.66 -15.70 -13.79
CA LYS A 48 -12.98 -14.46 -14.49
C LYS A 48 -12.67 -13.28 -13.56
N GLN A 49 -11.98 -12.27 -14.07
CA GLN A 49 -11.53 -11.14 -13.27
C GLN A 49 -11.86 -9.80 -13.93
N ALA A 50 -12.20 -8.81 -13.10
CA ALA A 50 -12.33 -7.42 -13.49
C ALA A 50 -11.31 -6.57 -12.73
N PHE A 51 -10.62 -5.68 -13.47
CA PHE A 51 -9.63 -4.77 -12.92
C PHE A 51 -10.11 -3.32 -13.11
N PHE A 52 -10.09 -2.57 -12.01
CA PHE A 52 -10.47 -1.17 -11.96
C PHE A 52 -9.33 -0.35 -11.38
N ASN A 53 -9.08 0.84 -11.97
CA ASN A 53 -8.17 1.82 -11.40
C ASN A 53 -8.99 2.93 -10.72
N GLY A 54 -8.85 3.08 -9.40
CA GLY A 54 -9.57 4.10 -8.63
C GLY A 54 -9.24 5.55 -9.04
N GLU A 55 -8.15 5.79 -9.76
CA GLU A 55 -7.83 7.10 -10.30
C GLU A 55 -8.67 7.46 -11.55
N ASP A 56 -9.32 6.48 -12.19
CA ASP A 56 -10.22 6.71 -13.32
C ASP A 56 -11.54 7.32 -12.84
N VAL A 57 -11.93 8.44 -13.43
CA VAL A 57 -13.16 9.20 -13.08
C VAL A 57 -14.42 8.35 -13.25
N ASN A 58 -14.49 7.47 -14.28
CA ASN A 58 -15.62 6.60 -14.49
C ASN A 58 -15.70 5.53 -13.38
N VAL A 59 -14.57 4.97 -12.99
CA VAL A 59 -14.48 4.03 -11.86
C VAL A 59 -14.91 4.71 -10.56
N GLN A 60 -14.46 5.94 -10.32
CA GLN A 60 -14.90 6.73 -9.18
C GLN A 60 -16.41 6.94 -9.19
N ALA A 61 -16.99 7.33 -10.33
CA ALA A 61 -18.44 7.53 -10.44
C ALA A 61 -19.23 6.24 -10.14
N ILE A 62 -18.78 5.10 -10.65
CA ILE A 62 -19.41 3.78 -10.43
C ILE A 62 -19.36 3.41 -8.95
N PHE A 63 -18.17 3.36 -8.38
CA PHE A 63 -17.99 2.86 -7.01
C PHE A 63 -18.37 3.87 -5.92
N SER A 64 -18.48 5.18 -6.23
CA SER A 64 -19.04 6.17 -5.30
C SER A 64 -20.57 6.22 -5.33
N SER A 65 -21.21 5.58 -6.30
CA SER A 65 -22.67 5.63 -6.47
C SER A 65 -23.45 4.97 -5.33
N MET A 66 -22.81 4.01 -4.63
CA MET A 66 -23.45 3.15 -3.61
C MET A 66 -24.71 2.47 -4.14
N ASN A 67 -24.84 2.32 -5.45
CA ASN A 67 -26.00 1.71 -6.12
C ASN A 67 -25.67 0.30 -6.57
N LEU A 68 -26.35 -0.68 -5.96
CA LEU A 68 -26.11 -2.09 -6.21
C LEU A 68 -26.29 -2.50 -7.69
N LYS A 69 -27.27 -1.90 -8.39
CA LYS A 69 -27.51 -2.18 -9.81
C LYS A 69 -26.29 -1.73 -10.65
N THR A 70 -25.86 -0.49 -10.46
CA THR A 70 -24.68 0.06 -11.15
C THR A 70 -23.41 -0.74 -10.87
N LEU A 71 -23.21 -1.13 -9.59
CA LEU A 71 -22.07 -1.95 -9.19
C LEU A 71 -22.09 -3.32 -9.84
N ASN A 72 -23.26 -3.99 -9.87
CA ASN A 72 -23.42 -5.30 -10.49
C ASN A 72 -23.24 -5.26 -12.01
N GLU A 73 -23.73 -4.21 -12.68
CA GLU A 73 -23.53 -4.02 -14.12
C GLU A 73 -22.04 -3.81 -14.45
N ALA A 74 -21.30 -3.03 -13.63
CA ALA A 74 -19.89 -2.79 -13.83
C ALA A 74 -19.02 -4.01 -13.54
N VAL A 75 -19.31 -4.75 -12.48
CA VAL A 75 -18.57 -5.95 -12.07
C VAL A 75 -18.89 -7.13 -13.00
N GLY A 76 -20.16 -7.27 -13.42
CA GLY A 76 -20.60 -8.37 -14.27
C GLY A 76 -20.52 -9.74 -13.57
N ASP A 77 -20.28 -10.76 -14.39
CA ASP A 77 -20.16 -12.16 -13.96
C ASP A 77 -18.68 -12.56 -13.81
N VAL A 78 -18.02 -12.00 -12.78
CA VAL A 78 -16.64 -12.33 -12.45
C VAL A 78 -16.55 -12.90 -11.02
N SER A 79 -15.52 -13.71 -10.77
CA SER A 79 -15.22 -14.28 -9.47
C SER A 79 -14.18 -13.48 -8.67
N LEU A 80 -13.45 -12.59 -9.35
CA LEU A 80 -12.43 -11.74 -8.75
C LEU A 80 -12.54 -10.30 -9.24
N VAL A 81 -12.69 -9.37 -8.31
CA VAL A 81 -12.63 -7.92 -8.55
C VAL A 81 -11.36 -7.36 -7.94
N ILE A 82 -10.68 -6.51 -8.69
CA ILE A 82 -9.48 -5.83 -8.24
C ILE A 82 -9.67 -4.33 -8.44
N ILE A 83 -9.45 -3.54 -7.37
CA ILE A 83 -9.53 -2.09 -7.43
C ILE A 83 -8.19 -1.53 -6.92
N ASP A 84 -7.37 -1.01 -7.83
CA ASP A 84 -6.09 -0.37 -7.50
C ASP A 84 -6.34 1.10 -7.11
N GLU A 85 -5.56 1.63 -6.15
CA GLU A 85 -5.66 3.01 -5.64
C GLU A 85 -7.09 3.37 -5.15
N ALA A 86 -7.74 2.45 -4.43
CA ALA A 86 -9.14 2.57 -4.00
C ALA A 86 -9.40 3.75 -3.04
N GLN A 87 -8.37 4.30 -2.38
CA GLN A 87 -8.51 5.43 -1.44
C GLN A 87 -9.02 6.71 -2.08
N VAL A 88 -8.92 6.86 -3.40
CA VAL A 88 -9.42 8.06 -4.10
C VAL A 88 -10.92 7.98 -4.40
N VAL A 89 -11.53 6.80 -4.23
CA VAL A 89 -12.97 6.56 -4.46
C VAL A 89 -13.75 6.87 -3.18
N ARG A 90 -14.64 7.84 -3.23
CA ARG A 90 -15.49 8.19 -2.08
C ARG A 90 -16.46 7.06 -1.72
N ASN A 91 -16.65 6.85 -0.41
CA ASN A 91 -17.58 5.84 0.12
C ASN A 91 -17.34 4.41 -0.38
N ILE A 92 -16.11 4.10 -0.82
CA ILE A 92 -15.75 2.80 -1.39
C ILE A 92 -16.13 1.64 -0.47
N GLY A 93 -15.97 1.79 0.85
CA GLY A 93 -16.30 0.76 1.82
C GLY A 93 -17.77 0.32 1.78
N ILE A 94 -18.70 1.27 1.57
CA ILE A 94 -20.14 0.95 1.45
C ILE A 94 -20.40 0.14 0.16
N SER A 95 -19.81 0.54 -0.95
CA SER A 95 -19.95 -0.16 -2.23
C SER A 95 -19.34 -1.57 -2.19
N LEU A 96 -18.19 -1.72 -1.55
CA LEU A 96 -17.57 -3.04 -1.33
C LEU A 96 -18.42 -3.93 -0.44
N LYS A 97 -18.99 -3.37 0.65
CA LYS A 97 -19.93 -4.09 1.52
C LYS A 97 -21.15 -4.60 0.74
N LEU A 98 -21.76 -3.74 -0.06
CA LEU A 98 -22.92 -4.13 -0.90
C LEU A 98 -22.56 -5.30 -1.83
N LEU A 99 -21.38 -5.29 -2.43
CA LEU A 99 -20.93 -6.36 -3.31
C LEU A 99 -20.72 -7.68 -2.57
N VAL A 100 -20.00 -7.70 -1.44
CA VAL A 100 -19.73 -8.95 -0.72
C VAL A 100 -20.98 -9.49 -0.03
N ASP A 101 -21.90 -8.63 0.42
CA ASP A 101 -23.16 -9.06 1.05
C ASP A 101 -24.12 -9.68 0.00
N THR A 102 -24.03 -9.29 -1.26
CA THR A 102 -24.92 -9.79 -2.35
C THR A 102 -24.30 -10.87 -3.21
N LYS A 103 -22.97 -10.96 -3.26
CA LYS A 103 -22.21 -11.96 -4.01
C LYS A 103 -21.21 -12.67 -3.09
N PRO A 104 -21.66 -13.65 -2.28
CA PRO A 104 -20.80 -14.31 -1.28
C PRO A 104 -19.63 -15.10 -1.89
N GLU A 105 -19.70 -15.45 -3.17
CA GLU A 105 -18.60 -16.14 -3.90
C GLU A 105 -17.56 -15.17 -4.47
N LEU A 106 -17.85 -13.86 -4.46
CA LEU A 106 -16.98 -12.85 -5.02
C LEU A 106 -15.77 -12.64 -4.12
N LYS A 107 -14.58 -12.68 -4.72
CA LYS A 107 -13.33 -12.24 -4.10
C LYS A 107 -13.05 -10.81 -4.52
N ILE A 108 -12.68 -9.96 -3.58
CA ILE A 108 -12.33 -8.58 -3.89
C ILE A 108 -10.94 -8.27 -3.32
N ILE A 109 -10.06 -7.68 -4.15
CA ILE A 109 -8.78 -7.12 -3.73
C ILE A 109 -8.83 -5.62 -3.94
N VAL A 110 -8.49 -4.86 -2.91
CA VAL A 110 -8.31 -3.41 -3.02
C VAL A 110 -6.92 -3.01 -2.57
N THR A 111 -6.31 -2.05 -3.25
CA THR A 111 -5.04 -1.47 -2.81
C THR A 111 -5.22 -0.01 -2.42
N GLY A 112 -4.40 0.47 -1.50
CA GLY A 112 -4.39 1.86 -1.10
C GLY A 112 -3.01 2.33 -0.67
N SER A 113 -2.68 3.60 -0.99
CA SER A 113 -1.38 4.20 -0.65
C SER A 113 -1.31 4.69 0.80
N SER A 114 -2.43 5.04 1.39
CA SER A 114 -2.53 5.55 2.76
C SER A 114 -3.41 4.62 3.59
N SER A 115 -2.81 3.98 4.59
CA SER A 115 -3.56 3.14 5.52
C SER A 115 -4.58 3.94 6.33
N PHE A 116 -4.31 5.22 6.57
CA PHE A 116 -5.18 6.08 7.37
C PHE A 116 -6.45 6.48 6.59
N GLU A 117 -6.32 7.01 5.36
CA GLU A 117 -7.46 7.41 4.55
C GLU A 117 -8.34 6.22 4.19
N LEU A 118 -7.72 5.13 3.75
CA LEU A 118 -8.45 3.94 3.37
C LEU A 118 -9.09 3.25 4.59
N SER A 119 -8.43 3.22 5.74
CA SER A 119 -9.00 2.65 6.97
C SER A 119 -10.23 3.43 7.46
N GLY A 120 -10.23 4.75 7.33
CA GLY A 120 -11.39 5.59 7.65
C GLY A 120 -12.60 5.30 6.76
N GLN A 121 -12.40 5.01 5.49
CA GLN A 121 -13.49 4.71 4.55
C GLN A 121 -13.96 3.24 4.58
N ILE A 122 -13.07 2.31 4.87
CA ILE A 122 -13.30 0.87 4.79
C ILE A 122 -13.57 0.26 6.17
N GLY A 123 -12.91 0.76 7.22
CA GLY A 123 -12.91 0.14 8.53
C GLY A 123 -14.30 -0.16 9.06
N GLU A 124 -15.12 0.85 9.25
CA GLU A 124 -16.48 0.70 9.82
C GLU A 124 -17.42 -0.12 8.90
N PRO A 125 -17.55 0.17 7.59
CA PRO A 125 -18.45 -0.59 6.72
C PRO A 125 -18.08 -2.07 6.56
N LEU A 126 -16.79 -2.43 6.63
CA LEU A 126 -16.29 -3.78 6.36
C LEU A 126 -15.90 -4.56 7.61
N VAL A 127 -16.34 -4.17 8.79
CA VAL A 127 -16.10 -4.95 10.03
C VAL A 127 -16.54 -6.40 9.83
N GLY A 128 -15.62 -7.34 10.07
CA GLY A 128 -15.84 -8.79 9.89
C GLY A 128 -15.83 -9.28 8.44
N ARG A 129 -15.73 -8.38 7.44
CA ARG A 129 -15.77 -8.67 6.00
C ARG A 129 -14.47 -8.40 5.28
N MET A 130 -13.39 -8.12 5.99
CA MET A 130 -12.10 -7.82 5.38
C MET A 130 -10.94 -8.58 6.00
N ASN A 131 -9.96 -8.89 5.16
CA ASN A 131 -8.63 -9.30 5.55
C ASN A 131 -7.63 -8.21 5.15
N ILE A 132 -6.54 -8.07 5.88
CA ILE A 132 -5.57 -7.00 5.66
C ILE A 132 -4.18 -7.57 5.38
N ILE A 133 -3.51 -6.99 4.38
CA ILE A 133 -2.07 -7.09 4.14
C ILE A 133 -1.47 -5.70 4.31
N ASN A 134 -0.56 -5.55 5.28
CA ASN A 134 0.29 -4.37 5.37
C ASN A 134 1.59 -4.65 4.62
N LEU A 135 1.76 -4.00 3.47
CA LEU A 135 2.94 -4.16 2.63
C LEU A 135 3.96 -3.06 2.96
N PHE A 136 5.06 -3.48 3.57
CA PHE A 136 6.19 -2.62 3.91
C PHE A 136 7.25 -2.62 2.79
N PRO A 137 8.27 -1.74 2.82
CA PRO A 137 9.48 -1.95 2.05
C PRO A 137 10.04 -3.36 2.24
N LEU A 138 10.94 -3.81 1.38
CA LEU A 138 11.40 -5.19 1.38
C LEU A 138 11.92 -5.62 2.75
N TRP A 139 11.38 -6.74 3.23
CA TRP A 139 11.82 -7.37 4.45
C TRP A 139 13.07 -8.24 4.20
N GLU A 140 13.85 -8.48 5.22
CA GLU A 140 15.07 -9.26 5.14
C GLU A 140 14.86 -10.65 4.50
N LYS A 141 13.80 -11.36 4.89
CA LYS A 141 13.43 -12.66 4.29
C LYS A 141 13.03 -12.60 2.82
N GLU A 142 12.65 -11.42 2.30
CA GLU A 142 12.33 -11.22 0.89
C GLU A 142 13.60 -10.98 0.05
N VAL A 143 14.70 -10.59 0.71
CA VAL A 143 15.93 -10.15 0.06
C VAL A 143 16.96 -11.26 0.00
N LYS A 144 17.01 -12.24 0.92
CA LYS A 144 17.74 -13.50 0.75
C LYS A 144 18.24 -14.32 1.95
N ASP A 145 18.66 -15.55 1.60
CA ASP A 145 19.62 -16.46 2.23
C ASP A 145 21.05 -15.87 2.23
N ALA A 146 21.45 -15.17 3.26
CA ALA A 146 22.72 -14.47 3.30
C ALA A 146 23.70 -15.12 4.29
N SER A 147 25.00 -15.16 3.90
CA SER A 147 26.09 -15.38 4.83
C SER A 147 26.19 -14.20 5.83
N LEU A 148 26.92 -14.35 6.94
CA LEU A 148 27.11 -13.25 7.90
C LEU A 148 27.72 -11.98 7.24
N TYR A 149 28.58 -12.17 6.26
CA TYR A 149 29.20 -11.07 5.51
C TYR A 149 28.16 -10.34 4.67
N ASP A 150 27.29 -11.07 3.97
CA ASP A 150 26.21 -10.50 3.19
C ASP A 150 25.20 -9.77 4.08
N TYR A 151 24.95 -10.27 5.30
CA TYR A 151 24.08 -9.62 6.28
C TYR A 151 24.59 -8.25 6.70
N ILE A 152 25.88 -8.12 7.03
CA ILE A 152 26.49 -6.83 7.44
C ILE A 152 26.44 -5.84 6.28
N THR A 153 26.76 -6.28 5.07
CA THR A 153 26.73 -5.45 3.86
C THR A 153 25.29 -5.01 3.53
N ASP A 154 24.34 -5.91 3.68
CA ASP A 154 22.92 -5.62 3.46
C ASP A 154 22.35 -4.67 4.54
N LEU A 155 22.82 -4.80 5.80
CA LEU A 155 22.45 -3.88 6.87
C LEU A 155 22.97 -2.45 6.62
N ASP A 156 24.26 -2.29 6.23
CA ASP A 156 24.81 -0.98 5.86
C ASP A 156 24.02 -0.36 4.70
N PHE A 157 23.72 -1.16 3.68
CA PHE A 157 22.88 -0.73 2.56
C PHE A 157 21.49 -0.29 3.03
N ALA A 158 20.83 -1.09 3.88
CA ALA A 158 19.48 -0.80 4.38
C ALA A 158 19.44 0.47 5.24
N LEU A 159 20.46 0.70 6.05
CA LEU A 159 20.58 1.91 6.88
C LEU A 159 20.81 3.17 6.03
N ARG A 160 21.52 3.06 4.91
CA ARG A 160 21.88 4.22 4.05
C ARG A 160 20.80 4.55 3.02
N PHE A 161 20.15 3.55 2.45
CA PHE A 161 19.25 3.71 1.29
C PHE A 161 17.82 3.23 1.55
N GLY A 162 17.59 2.52 2.64
CA GLY A 162 16.32 1.84 2.87
C GLY A 162 16.14 0.63 1.95
N ARG A 163 14.94 0.06 1.99
CA ARG A 163 14.61 -1.19 1.27
C ARG A 163 13.41 -1.04 0.34
N TYR A 164 13.20 0.12 -0.25
CA TYR A 164 12.21 0.25 -1.31
C TYR A 164 12.61 -0.59 -2.52
N PRO A 165 11.68 -1.31 -3.18
CA PRO A 165 12.01 -2.21 -4.30
C PRO A 165 12.77 -1.53 -5.43
N ALA A 166 12.46 -0.28 -5.74
CA ALA A 166 13.15 0.50 -6.78
C ALA A 166 14.60 0.80 -6.41
N VAL A 167 14.85 1.15 -5.13
CA VAL A 167 16.20 1.42 -4.61
C VAL A 167 17.03 0.15 -4.55
N PHE A 168 16.41 -0.95 -4.11
CA PHE A 168 17.08 -2.25 -4.02
C PHE A 168 17.54 -2.77 -5.39
N LYS A 169 16.73 -2.57 -6.43
CA LYS A 169 17.02 -3.01 -7.80
C LYS A 169 18.02 -2.13 -8.55
N GLU A 170 18.22 -0.89 -8.13
CA GLU A 170 19.11 0.05 -8.81
C GLU A 170 20.57 -0.24 -8.45
N PRO A 171 21.47 -0.53 -9.40
CA PRO A 171 22.87 -0.79 -9.11
C PRO A 171 23.72 0.47 -8.85
N VAL A 172 23.32 1.63 -9.40
CA VAL A 172 24.11 2.87 -9.34
C VAL A 172 23.77 3.68 -8.10
N VAL A 173 24.78 3.99 -7.29
CA VAL A 173 24.61 4.68 -5.98
C VAL A 173 23.95 6.06 -6.13
N GLU A 174 24.36 6.84 -7.11
CA GLU A 174 23.81 8.17 -7.38
C GLU A 174 22.32 8.10 -7.71
N LYS A 175 21.91 7.14 -8.54
CA LYS A 175 20.51 6.90 -8.87
C LYS A 175 19.70 6.41 -7.68
N LYS A 176 20.28 5.60 -6.78
CA LYS A 176 19.63 5.23 -5.51
C LYS A 176 19.29 6.47 -4.68
N LYS A 177 20.24 7.41 -4.56
CA LYS A 177 20.01 8.68 -3.85
C LYS A 177 18.89 9.50 -4.47
N GLU A 178 18.86 9.58 -5.80
CA GLU A 178 17.78 10.26 -6.53
C GLU A 178 16.41 9.61 -6.25
N ILE A 179 16.34 8.28 -6.31
CA ILE A 179 15.09 7.55 -6.02
C ILE A 179 14.63 7.82 -4.58
N VAL A 180 15.52 7.73 -3.59
CA VAL A 180 15.18 8.02 -2.19
C VAL A 180 14.71 9.46 -2.03
N THR A 181 15.42 10.41 -2.63
CA THR A 181 15.05 11.84 -2.60
C THR A 181 13.67 12.07 -3.22
N ASN A 182 13.37 11.41 -4.34
CA ASN A 182 12.08 11.50 -4.99
C ASN A 182 10.95 10.88 -4.14
N ILE A 183 11.22 9.78 -3.42
CA ILE A 183 10.26 9.18 -2.48
C ILE A 183 9.96 10.16 -1.34
N VAL A 184 10.99 10.77 -0.74
CA VAL A 184 10.83 11.74 0.35
C VAL A 184 10.06 12.97 -0.11
N ASN A 185 10.51 13.60 -1.19
CA ASN A 185 9.93 14.87 -1.66
C ASN A 185 8.56 14.70 -2.34
N GLY A 186 8.39 13.62 -3.11
CA GLY A 186 7.19 13.41 -3.92
C GLY A 186 6.02 12.79 -3.17
N TYR A 187 6.31 11.95 -2.19
CA TYR A 187 5.26 11.15 -1.53
C TYR A 187 5.18 11.38 -0.03
N LEU A 188 6.29 11.26 0.68
CA LEU A 188 6.26 11.38 2.14
C LEU A 188 5.77 12.76 2.57
N LEU A 189 6.33 13.81 2.00
CA LEU A 189 5.92 15.19 2.30
C LEU A 189 4.50 15.47 1.82
N ARG A 190 4.13 14.99 0.64
CA ARG A 190 2.78 15.21 0.09
C ARG A 190 1.71 14.51 0.90
N ASP A 191 1.93 13.24 1.28
CA ASP A 191 0.96 12.46 2.03
C ASP A 191 0.80 13.01 3.46
N ILE A 192 1.89 13.50 4.08
CA ILE A 192 1.82 14.15 5.39
C ILE A 192 1.15 15.53 5.30
N LEU A 193 1.46 16.32 4.28
CA LEU A 193 0.87 17.65 4.07
C LEU A 193 -0.62 17.60 3.70
N ALA A 194 -1.09 16.46 3.18
CA ALA A 194 -2.52 16.25 2.91
C ALA A 194 -3.36 16.15 4.22
N PHE A 195 -2.73 15.92 5.37
CA PHE A 195 -3.41 16.07 6.66
C PHE A 195 -3.70 17.56 6.92
N ASP A 196 -4.95 17.91 7.01
CA ASP A 196 -5.52 19.28 7.04
C ASP A 196 -4.88 20.28 8.05
N ARG A 197 -4.07 19.80 8.99
CA ARG A 197 -3.46 20.60 10.06
C ARG A 197 -1.97 20.88 9.88
N LEU A 198 -1.29 20.23 8.95
CA LEU A 198 0.16 20.33 8.80
C LEU A 198 0.52 21.14 7.54
N LYS A 199 0.59 22.47 7.68
CA LYS A 199 0.91 23.38 6.56
C LYS A 199 2.40 23.72 6.42
N ASN A 200 3.28 23.21 7.30
CA ASN A 200 4.68 23.59 7.33
C ASN A 200 5.61 22.43 6.91
N SER A 201 5.94 22.40 5.62
CA SER A 201 6.84 21.38 5.04
C SER A 201 8.26 21.42 5.65
N LYS A 202 8.75 22.58 6.07
CA LYS A 202 10.06 22.72 6.71
C LYS A 202 10.07 22.01 8.07
N LEU A 203 9.01 22.19 8.86
CA LEU A 203 8.87 21.53 10.15
C LEU A 203 8.89 20.00 10.01
N ILE A 204 8.19 19.46 9.00
CA ILE A 204 8.18 18.02 8.73
C ILE A 204 9.59 17.51 8.40
N LEU A 205 10.33 18.24 7.54
CA LEU A 205 11.71 17.87 7.21
C LEU A 205 12.62 17.92 8.45
N ASP A 206 12.45 18.89 9.30
CA ASP A 206 13.25 19.02 10.51
C ASP A 206 12.92 17.91 11.54
N ILE A 207 11.65 17.52 11.67
CA ILE A 207 11.24 16.33 12.44
C ILE A 207 11.90 15.06 11.87
N LEU A 208 11.85 14.86 10.55
CA LEU A 208 12.47 13.70 9.90
C LEU A 208 13.98 13.64 10.14
N LYS A 209 14.67 14.78 10.10
CA LYS A 209 16.12 14.85 10.43
C LYS A 209 16.37 14.46 11.88
N LEU A 210 15.57 14.99 12.83
CA LEU A 210 15.73 14.65 14.25
C LEU A 210 15.48 13.16 14.50
N LEU A 211 14.47 12.57 13.84
CA LEU A 211 14.22 11.13 13.91
C LEU A 211 15.38 10.32 13.31
N ALA A 212 15.95 10.77 12.19
CA ALA A 212 17.11 10.11 11.58
C ALA A 212 18.35 10.09 12.50
N TYR A 213 18.57 11.15 13.28
CA TYR A 213 19.65 11.18 14.28
C TYR A 213 19.39 10.29 15.50
N GLN A 214 18.16 9.87 15.71
CA GLN A 214 17.77 9.02 16.85
C GLN A 214 17.58 7.53 16.45
N ILE A 215 17.95 7.15 15.24
CA ILE A 215 17.87 5.74 14.81
C ILE A 215 18.69 4.86 15.77
N GLY A 216 18.04 3.82 16.31
CA GLY A 216 18.65 2.92 17.30
C GLY A 216 18.56 3.40 18.76
N ASN A 217 17.97 4.56 19.02
CA ASN A 217 17.74 5.11 20.36
C ASN A 217 16.23 5.31 20.62
N GLU A 218 15.89 5.53 21.88
CA GLU A 218 14.52 5.92 22.25
C GLU A 218 14.20 7.32 21.73
N VAL A 219 12.98 7.47 21.22
CA VAL A 219 12.49 8.75 20.67
C VAL A 219 11.57 9.41 21.68
N SER A 220 11.94 10.62 22.15
CA SER A 220 11.09 11.45 22.98
C SER A 220 10.39 12.51 22.15
N ILE A 221 9.07 12.42 22.06
CA ILE A 221 8.23 13.43 21.38
C ILE A 221 8.40 14.80 22.02
N HIS A 222 8.50 14.85 23.36
CA HIS A 222 8.71 16.09 24.10
C HIS A 222 10.07 16.75 23.78
N GLU A 223 11.13 15.96 23.65
CA GLU A 223 12.44 16.47 23.25
C GLU A 223 12.42 17.04 21.82
N ILE A 224 11.78 16.35 20.90
CA ILE A 224 11.60 16.83 19.52
C ILE A 224 10.81 18.15 19.51
N ALA A 225 9.69 18.20 20.24
CA ALA A 225 8.85 19.41 20.35
C ALA A 225 9.66 20.58 20.90
N THR A 226 10.44 20.37 21.96
CA THR A 226 11.31 21.38 22.57
C THR A 226 12.38 21.89 21.59
N LYS A 227 13.07 20.97 20.88
CA LYS A 227 14.09 21.34 19.88
C LYS A 227 13.51 22.14 18.71
N LEU A 228 12.26 21.89 18.35
CA LEU A 228 11.59 22.58 17.24
C LEU A 228 10.76 23.78 17.71
N SER A 229 10.76 24.07 19.01
CA SER A 229 9.98 25.17 19.62
C SER A 229 8.48 25.08 19.27
N ILE A 230 7.93 23.87 19.32
CA ILE A 230 6.49 23.59 19.09
C ILE A 230 5.88 22.97 20.34
N ASN A 231 4.54 23.17 20.51
CA ASN A 231 3.77 22.62 21.63
C ASN A 231 3.09 21.31 21.21
#